data_3decf809020b9994e4471a5b3f31ea33
#
_entry.id   3decf809020b9994e4471a5b3f31ea33
#
_cell.length_a   1.000
_cell.length_b   1.000
_cell.length_c   1.000
_cell.angle_alpha   90.00
_cell.angle_beta   90.00
_cell.angle_gamma   90.00
#
_symmetry.space_group_name_H-M   'P 1'
#
loop_
_entity.id
_entity.type
_entity.pdbx_description
1 polymer ?
#
loop_
_entity_poly.entity_id
_entity_poly.type
_entity_poly.pdbx_seq_one_letter_code
_entity_poly.pdbx_strand_id
1 'polypeptide(L)'
;AQGLIESGVPALNAYDGMLTDATAHWTRISERGVSPTALEAYARCPFQYFSAQVLDLESVRQSVSMELSPPAMGQLCHEALRHCYLALIRQGWEAATSSPAVVAAEVTQAVTQAFTAYAMTHGTGYALTWQLAQETVRHLVEATVRFDREAAATSGFIPVECEIDAKGVLQDGTTGDAIGLRGRWDRLDRHPLSGALRVIDYKYRANDRVEAKDRQLLQAAVRAQRLQPALYALMAVAESDEQAHSLQPEQVEFVYLLPQGMPAVERASFAASCWQGASGPMLSRTMQLLLDGIRSGRHFIVPDAAHCDYCEFATACRKAHQPSLWRLRRSPLAGALHAVRLQKVARD
;
A
#
# COMPACT_ATOMS: atom_id res chain seq x y z
N ALA A 1 -2.43 -15.74 -33.03
CA ALA A 1 -2.81 -17.15 -32.81
C ALA A 1 -1.94 -18.12 -33.65
N GLN A 2 -1.60 -17.78 -34.91
CA GLN A 2 -0.79 -18.64 -35.77
C GLN A 2 0.65 -18.88 -35.26
N GLY A 3 1.33 -17.86 -34.72
CA GLY A 3 2.72 -18.01 -34.26
C GLY A 3 2.93 -18.86 -32.99
N LEU A 4 1.85 -19.22 -32.26
CA LEU A 4 1.93 -20.07 -31.07
C LEU A 4 1.64 -21.54 -31.35
N ILE A 5 1.04 -21.84 -32.51
CA ILE A 5 0.84 -23.22 -32.96
C ILE A 5 2.18 -23.88 -33.33
N GLU A 6 3.15 -23.09 -33.82
CA GLU A 6 4.50 -23.56 -34.16
C GLU A 6 5.34 -23.98 -32.95
N SER A 7 5.03 -23.47 -31.73
CA SER A 7 5.75 -23.85 -30.51
C SER A 7 5.12 -25.03 -29.77
N GLY A 8 3.99 -25.56 -30.22
CA GLY A 8 3.29 -26.67 -29.58
C GLY A 8 2.61 -26.34 -28.23
N VAL A 9 2.65 -25.07 -27.79
CA VAL A 9 2.02 -24.62 -26.55
C VAL A 9 0.77 -23.81 -26.89
N PRO A 10 -0.43 -24.24 -26.44
CA PRO A 10 -1.65 -23.47 -26.66
C PRO A 10 -1.56 -22.10 -25.99
N ALA A 11 -1.95 -21.05 -26.72
CA ALA A 11 -2.01 -19.70 -26.17
C ALA A 11 -3.02 -19.61 -25.02
N LEU A 12 -2.75 -18.69 -24.07
CA LEU A 12 -3.74 -18.26 -23.09
C LEU A 12 -4.95 -17.66 -23.81
N ASN A 13 -6.14 -17.92 -23.31
CA ASN A 13 -7.39 -17.50 -23.93
C ASN A 13 -8.35 -16.88 -22.90
N ALA A 14 -9.58 -16.55 -23.30
CA ALA A 14 -10.57 -15.94 -22.41
C ALA A 14 -10.82 -16.74 -21.13
N TYR A 15 -10.80 -18.08 -21.20
CA TYR A 15 -10.97 -18.93 -20.01
C TYR A 15 -9.76 -18.89 -19.06
N ASP A 16 -8.64 -18.38 -19.51
CA ASP A 16 -7.43 -18.18 -18.70
C ASP A 16 -7.29 -16.74 -18.21
N GLY A 17 -8.32 -15.89 -18.42
CA GLY A 17 -8.33 -14.49 -18.00
C GLY A 17 -7.71 -13.52 -19.01
N MET A 18 -7.72 -13.87 -20.31
CA MET A 18 -7.31 -12.97 -21.38
C MET A 18 -8.54 -12.28 -21.97
N LEU A 19 -8.70 -10.98 -21.71
CA LEU A 19 -9.78 -10.19 -22.32
C LEU A 19 -9.42 -9.87 -23.77
N THR A 20 -10.41 -9.90 -24.63
CA THR A 20 -10.26 -9.46 -26.04
C THR A 20 -10.26 -7.96 -26.17
N ASP A 21 -10.90 -7.26 -25.24
CA ASP A 21 -10.98 -5.80 -25.19
C ASP A 21 -10.93 -5.32 -23.72
N ALA A 22 -9.96 -4.49 -23.42
CA ALA A 22 -9.79 -3.83 -22.13
C ALA A 22 -9.90 -2.31 -22.21
N THR A 23 -10.30 -1.77 -23.38
CA THR A 23 -10.28 -0.33 -23.68
C THR A 23 -11.11 0.48 -22.69
N ALA A 24 -12.34 0.06 -22.40
CA ALA A 24 -13.22 0.79 -21.49
C ALA A 24 -12.64 0.87 -20.06
N HIS A 25 -12.01 -0.22 -19.58
CA HIS A 25 -11.35 -0.22 -18.28
C HIS A 25 -10.11 0.66 -18.29
N TRP A 26 -9.29 0.57 -19.34
CA TRP A 26 -8.08 1.38 -19.49
C TRP A 26 -8.39 2.87 -19.55
N THR A 27 -9.41 3.29 -20.33
CA THR A 27 -9.86 4.69 -20.39
C THR A 27 -10.25 5.21 -19.00
N ARG A 28 -11.02 4.43 -18.24
CA ARG A 28 -11.41 4.78 -16.87
C ARG A 28 -10.19 4.97 -15.95
N ILE A 29 -9.17 4.12 -16.07
CA ILE A 29 -7.93 4.25 -15.32
C ILE A 29 -7.15 5.50 -15.73
N SER A 30 -7.04 5.75 -17.05
CA SER A 30 -6.32 6.92 -17.58
C SER A 30 -6.94 8.24 -17.11
N GLU A 31 -8.26 8.30 -16.98
CA GLU A 31 -8.99 9.47 -16.49
C GLU A 31 -8.87 9.65 -14.98
N ARG A 32 -8.97 8.57 -14.21
CA ARG A 32 -9.00 8.63 -12.73
C ARG A 32 -7.61 8.59 -12.09
N GLY A 33 -6.64 8.09 -12.81
CA GLY A 33 -5.32 7.74 -12.27
C GLY A 33 -5.29 6.36 -11.59
N VAL A 34 -4.10 5.77 -11.55
CA VAL A 34 -3.83 4.46 -10.94
C VAL A 34 -3.46 4.64 -9.47
N SER A 35 -3.99 3.79 -8.60
CA SER A 35 -3.54 3.75 -7.20
C SER A 35 -2.44 2.69 -6.98
N PRO A 36 -1.49 2.94 -6.06
CA PRO A 36 -0.46 1.97 -5.71
C PRO A 36 -1.02 0.61 -5.29
N THR A 37 -2.09 0.61 -4.49
CA THR A 37 -2.74 -0.62 -4.00
C THR A 37 -3.39 -1.43 -5.12
N ALA A 38 -3.93 -0.77 -6.16
CA ALA A 38 -4.46 -1.45 -7.33
C ALA A 38 -3.35 -2.15 -8.13
N LEU A 39 -2.19 -1.50 -8.31
CA LEU A 39 -1.02 -2.13 -8.94
C LEU A 39 -0.45 -3.27 -8.11
N GLU A 40 -0.39 -3.15 -6.79
CA GLU A 40 0.01 -4.24 -5.89
C GLU A 40 -0.96 -5.44 -5.99
N ALA A 41 -2.27 -5.17 -6.08
CA ALA A 41 -3.26 -6.23 -6.28
C ALA A 41 -3.05 -6.95 -7.62
N TYR A 42 -2.79 -6.19 -8.71
CA TYR A 42 -2.46 -6.76 -10.01
C TYR A 42 -1.17 -7.58 -9.97
N ALA A 43 -0.11 -7.05 -9.37
CA ALA A 43 1.17 -7.74 -9.23
C ALA A 43 1.05 -9.03 -8.41
N ARG A 44 0.16 -9.05 -7.42
CA ARG A 44 -0.13 -10.22 -6.58
C ARG A 44 -0.89 -11.27 -7.36
N CYS A 45 -1.99 -10.90 -8.00
CA CYS A 45 -2.78 -11.78 -8.85
C CYS A 45 -3.64 -10.95 -9.82
N PRO A 46 -3.35 -10.95 -11.14
CA PRO A 46 -4.15 -10.24 -12.12
C PRO A 46 -5.65 -10.58 -12.07
N PHE A 47 -6.01 -11.83 -11.73
CA PHE A 47 -7.41 -12.23 -11.56
C PHE A 47 -8.05 -11.58 -10.33
N GLN A 48 -7.33 -11.44 -9.21
CA GLN A 48 -7.82 -10.71 -8.04
C GLN A 48 -8.10 -9.25 -8.37
N TYR A 49 -7.16 -8.61 -9.07
CA TYR A 49 -7.35 -7.25 -9.57
C TYR A 49 -8.58 -7.14 -10.47
N PHE A 50 -8.76 -8.07 -11.41
CA PHE A 50 -9.92 -8.11 -12.28
C PHE A 50 -11.23 -8.19 -11.51
N SER A 51 -11.30 -9.09 -10.54
CA SER A 51 -12.51 -9.25 -9.72
C SER A 51 -12.83 -7.99 -8.93
N ALA A 52 -11.83 -7.37 -8.29
CA ALA A 52 -12.03 -6.21 -7.43
C ALA A 52 -12.16 -4.88 -8.19
N GLN A 53 -11.36 -4.67 -9.26
CA GLN A 53 -11.23 -3.34 -9.89
C GLN A 53 -11.94 -3.23 -11.25
N VAL A 54 -12.15 -4.35 -11.93
CA VAL A 54 -12.83 -4.37 -13.25
C VAL A 54 -14.30 -4.75 -13.08
N LEU A 55 -14.57 -5.81 -12.33
CA LEU A 55 -15.92 -6.30 -12.07
C LEU A 55 -16.57 -5.65 -10.84
N ASP A 56 -15.82 -4.90 -10.05
CA ASP A 56 -16.28 -4.23 -8.82
C ASP A 56 -17.00 -5.19 -7.85
N LEU A 57 -16.46 -6.42 -7.74
CA LEU A 57 -17.02 -7.42 -6.85
C LEU A 57 -16.60 -7.13 -5.41
N GLU A 58 -17.57 -7.12 -4.53
CA GLU A 58 -17.34 -7.08 -3.09
C GLU A 58 -17.04 -8.47 -2.56
N SER A 59 -16.17 -8.55 -1.54
CA SER A 59 -15.96 -9.80 -0.84
C SER A 59 -17.21 -10.20 -0.06
N VAL A 60 -17.50 -11.50 -0.06
CA VAL A 60 -18.56 -12.02 0.80
C VAL A 60 -18.16 -11.75 2.25
N ARG A 61 -18.98 -11.00 2.98
CA ARG A 61 -18.74 -10.72 4.41
C ARG A 61 -18.57 -12.04 5.15
N GLN A 62 -17.40 -12.21 5.77
CA GLN A 62 -17.15 -13.38 6.60
C GLN A 62 -18.06 -13.33 7.83
N SER A 63 -18.44 -14.50 8.34
CA SER A 63 -19.19 -14.67 9.58
C SER A 63 -18.50 -13.93 10.74
N VAL A 64 -19.29 -13.47 11.70
CA VAL A 64 -18.82 -12.78 12.91
C VAL A 64 -17.69 -13.57 13.56
N SER A 65 -16.48 -13.04 13.51
CA SER A 65 -15.33 -13.57 14.23
C SER A 65 -15.39 -13.12 15.70
N MET A 66 -14.88 -13.95 16.61
CA MET A 66 -14.75 -13.56 18.01
C MET A 66 -13.73 -12.43 18.22
N GLU A 67 -12.77 -12.31 17.29
CA GLU A 67 -11.71 -11.31 17.32
C GLU A 67 -11.83 -10.38 16.12
N LEU A 68 -11.36 -9.14 16.30
CA LEU A 68 -11.21 -8.20 15.18
C LEU A 68 -10.15 -8.72 14.21
N SER A 69 -10.47 -8.73 12.94
CA SER A 69 -9.53 -9.16 11.90
C SER A 69 -8.32 -8.20 11.80
N PRO A 70 -7.15 -8.66 11.33
CA PRO A 70 -6.00 -7.78 11.13
C PRO A 70 -6.30 -6.53 10.28
N PRO A 71 -7.11 -6.58 9.21
CA PRO A 71 -7.54 -5.38 8.49
C PRO A 71 -8.36 -4.42 9.35
N ALA A 72 -9.28 -4.92 10.19
CA ALA A 72 -10.07 -4.09 11.11
C ALA A 72 -9.19 -3.42 12.16
N MET A 73 -8.24 -4.15 12.74
CA MET A 73 -7.24 -3.58 13.66
C MET A 73 -6.39 -2.51 12.97
N GLY A 74 -5.97 -2.74 11.72
CA GLY A 74 -5.27 -1.75 10.90
C GLY A 74 -6.09 -0.48 10.74
N GLN A 75 -7.37 -0.60 10.35
CA GLN A 75 -8.27 0.54 10.19
C GLN A 75 -8.43 1.35 11.50
N LEU A 76 -8.61 0.66 12.63
CA LEU A 76 -8.71 1.30 13.95
C LEU A 76 -7.42 2.02 14.35
N CYS A 77 -6.26 1.44 14.07
CA CYS A 77 -4.97 2.09 14.29
C CYS A 77 -4.82 3.37 13.45
N HIS A 78 -5.13 3.31 12.14
CA HIS A 78 -5.06 4.48 11.26
C HIS A 78 -5.97 5.61 11.74
N GLU A 79 -7.24 5.31 12.08
CA GLU A 79 -8.17 6.31 12.58
C GLU A 79 -7.73 6.91 13.92
N ALA A 80 -7.27 6.09 14.86
CA ALA A 80 -6.77 6.58 16.15
C ALA A 80 -5.52 7.44 15.98
N LEU A 81 -4.56 7.03 15.13
CA LEU A 81 -3.38 7.83 14.80
C LEU A 81 -3.77 9.16 14.15
N ARG A 82 -4.68 9.14 13.16
CA ARG A 82 -5.18 10.35 12.51
C ARG A 82 -5.76 11.34 13.54
N HIS A 83 -6.66 10.89 14.40
CA HIS A 83 -7.27 11.75 15.42
C HIS A 83 -6.22 12.32 16.39
N CYS A 84 -5.32 11.46 16.88
CA CYS A 84 -4.27 11.85 17.82
C CYS A 84 -3.32 12.89 17.19
N TYR A 85 -2.78 12.62 16.00
CA TYR A 85 -1.84 13.54 15.35
C TYR A 85 -2.48 14.86 14.97
N LEU A 86 -3.72 14.87 14.46
CA LEU A 86 -4.43 16.13 14.20
C LEU A 86 -4.64 16.97 15.46
N ALA A 87 -4.87 16.35 16.62
CA ALA A 87 -5.00 17.05 17.89
C ALA A 87 -3.65 17.62 18.36
N LEU A 88 -2.59 16.83 18.29
CA LEU A 88 -1.23 17.26 18.67
C LEU A 88 -0.68 18.35 17.75
N ILE A 89 -0.93 18.25 16.44
CA ILE A 89 -0.55 19.29 15.45
C ILE A 89 -1.25 20.62 15.78
N ARG A 90 -2.57 20.59 16.03
CA ARG A 90 -3.34 21.80 16.37
C ARG A 90 -2.88 22.50 17.65
N GLN A 91 -2.35 21.76 18.61
CA GLN A 91 -1.80 22.29 19.87
C GLN A 91 -0.34 22.75 19.72
N GLY A 92 0.29 22.49 18.57
CA GLY A 92 1.72 22.66 18.34
C GLY A 92 2.49 21.41 18.77
N TRP A 93 2.99 20.65 17.80
CA TRP A 93 3.62 19.33 17.99
C TRP A 93 4.65 19.29 19.14
N GLU A 94 5.61 20.20 19.13
CA GLU A 94 6.69 20.21 20.15
C GLU A 94 6.15 20.50 21.56
N ALA A 95 5.27 21.48 21.69
CA ALA A 95 4.67 21.86 22.97
C ALA A 95 3.77 20.73 23.52
N ALA A 96 2.90 20.15 22.67
CA ALA A 96 1.98 19.09 23.06
C ALA A 96 2.73 17.81 23.47
N THR A 97 3.73 17.39 22.67
CA THR A 97 4.47 16.16 22.93
C THR A 97 5.49 16.27 24.06
N SER A 98 5.82 17.48 24.51
CA SER A 98 6.64 17.69 25.72
C SER A 98 5.94 17.29 27.02
N SER A 99 4.60 17.25 27.03
CA SER A 99 3.78 16.87 28.19
C SER A 99 3.22 15.46 28.04
N PRO A 100 3.71 14.47 28.82
CA PRO A 100 3.17 13.12 28.80
C PRO A 100 1.67 13.05 29.13
N ALA A 101 1.18 13.96 29.98
CA ALA A 101 -0.24 14.01 30.34
C ALA A 101 -1.11 14.45 29.15
N VAL A 102 -0.65 15.41 28.35
CA VAL A 102 -1.34 15.82 27.13
C VAL A 102 -1.37 14.69 26.13
N VAL A 103 -0.24 14.05 25.86
CA VAL A 103 -0.19 12.88 24.97
C VAL A 103 -1.14 11.78 25.41
N ALA A 104 -1.15 11.39 26.67
CA ALA A 104 -2.02 10.35 27.20
C ALA A 104 -3.51 10.70 27.06
N ALA A 105 -3.87 11.96 27.29
CA ALA A 105 -5.24 12.45 27.12
C ALA A 105 -5.68 12.40 25.65
N GLU A 106 -4.85 12.90 24.71
CA GLU A 106 -5.16 12.90 23.28
C GLU A 106 -5.22 11.48 22.72
N VAL A 107 -4.34 10.57 23.13
CA VAL A 107 -4.39 9.16 22.74
C VAL A 107 -5.68 8.50 23.23
N THR A 108 -6.07 8.72 24.47
CA THR A 108 -7.30 8.16 25.03
C THR A 108 -8.53 8.65 24.28
N GLN A 109 -8.59 9.94 23.99
CA GLN A 109 -9.68 10.53 23.23
C GLN A 109 -9.71 10.00 21.79
N ALA A 110 -8.58 9.93 21.10
CA ALA A 110 -8.46 9.44 19.73
C ALA A 110 -8.90 7.99 19.59
N VAL A 111 -8.48 7.12 20.51
CA VAL A 111 -8.90 5.71 20.54
C VAL A 111 -10.42 5.62 20.77
N THR A 112 -10.95 6.38 21.72
CA THR A 112 -12.40 6.40 21.98
C THR A 112 -13.18 6.81 20.73
N GLN A 113 -12.75 7.84 20.01
CA GLN A 113 -13.39 8.31 18.79
C GLN A 113 -13.36 7.25 17.68
N ALA A 114 -12.19 6.65 17.43
CA ALA A 114 -12.02 5.63 16.40
C ALA A 114 -12.91 4.40 16.68
N PHE A 115 -12.92 3.90 17.90
CA PHE A 115 -13.71 2.74 18.28
C PHE A 115 -15.22 3.02 18.31
N THR A 116 -15.62 4.23 18.71
CA THR A 116 -17.03 4.63 18.64
C THR A 116 -17.54 4.69 17.21
N ALA A 117 -16.77 5.31 16.30
CA ALA A 117 -17.13 5.38 14.89
C ALA A 117 -17.20 3.99 14.24
N TYR A 118 -16.25 3.12 14.53
CA TYR A 118 -16.24 1.74 14.04
C TYR A 118 -17.45 0.94 14.55
N ALA A 119 -17.78 1.07 15.83
CA ALA A 119 -18.90 0.36 16.44
C ALA A 119 -20.26 0.71 15.82
N MET A 120 -20.44 1.95 15.38
CA MET A 120 -21.67 2.41 14.71
C MET A 120 -21.93 1.71 13.38
N THR A 121 -20.89 1.25 12.70
CA THR A 121 -20.98 0.63 11.35
C THR A 121 -20.82 -0.89 11.38
N HIS A 122 -20.04 -1.42 12.32
CA HIS A 122 -19.62 -2.84 12.33
C HIS A 122 -20.06 -3.59 13.60
N GLY A 123 -20.51 -2.85 14.64
CA GLY A 123 -20.77 -3.43 15.96
C GLY A 123 -19.48 -3.64 16.78
N THR A 124 -19.62 -4.09 18.01
CA THR A 124 -18.51 -4.25 18.96
C THR A 124 -18.03 -5.69 19.14
N GLY A 125 -18.82 -6.69 18.73
CA GLY A 125 -18.52 -8.09 19.00
C GLY A 125 -18.50 -8.42 20.50
N TYR A 126 -17.57 -9.26 20.97
CA TYR A 126 -17.46 -9.64 22.38
C TYR A 126 -16.76 -8.55 23.20
N ALA A 127 -17.32 -8.21 24.35
CA ALA A 127 -16.85 -7.10 25.19
C ALA A 127 -15.37 -7.21 25.58
N LEU A 128 -14.89 -8.41 25.95
CA LEU A 128 -13.50 -8.61 26.36
C LEU A 128 -12.53 -8.41 25.18
N THR A 129 -12.81 -9.01 24.01
CA THR A 129 -11.95 -8.85 22.83
C THR A 129 -11.96 -7.41 22.31
N TRP A 130 -13.08 -6.73 22.47
CA TRP A 130 -13.21 -5.30 22.16
C TRP A 130 -12.34 -4.43 23.07
N GLN A 131 -12.34 -4.68 24.38
CA GLN A 131 -11.48 -3.99 25.35
C GLN A 131 -9.98 -4.26 25.09
N LEU A 132 -9.61 -5.51 24.81
CA LEU A 132 -8.24 -5.87 24.45
C LEU A 132 -7.77 -5.17 23.18
N ALA A 133 -8.65 -5.05 22.17
CA ALA A 133 -8.36 -4.30 20.97
C ALA A 133 -8.13 -2.81 21.23
N GLN A 134 -8.97 -2.20 22.09
CA GLN A 134 -8.79 -0.79 22.51
C GLN A 134 -7.44 -0.59 23.20
N GLU A 135 -7.06 -1.46 24.14
CA GLU A 135 -5.77 -1.39 24.83
C GLU A 135 -4.59 -1.59 23.88
N THR A 136 -4.71 -2.52 22.93
CA THR A 136 -3.70 -2.75 21.91
C THR A 136 -3.49 -1.51 21.03
N VAL A 137 -4.58 -0.91 20.52
CA VAL A 137 -4.50 0.30 19.69
C VAL A 137 -3.95 1.47 20.51
N ARG A 138 -4.39 1.65 21.76
CA ARG A 138 -3.87 2.69 22.67
C ARG A 138 -2.36 2.55 22.84
N HIS A 139 -1.87 1.36 23.16
CA HIS A 139 -0.45 1.09 23.29
C HIS A 139 0.35 1.41 22.03
N LEU A 140 -0.16 1.01 20.85
CA LEU A 140 0.50 1.27 19.58
C LEU A 140 0.54 2.76 19.23
N VAL A 141 -0.54 3.51 19.48
CA VAL A 141 -0.59 4.96 19.25
C VAL A 141 0.39 5.69 20.19
N GLU A 142 0.41 5.37 21.49
CA GLU A 142 1.36 5.92 22.45
C GLU A 142 2.81 5.63 22.05
N ALA A 143 3.10 4.37 21.67
CA ALA A 143 4.42 3.97 21.21
C ALA A 143 4.85 4.74 19.95
N THR A 144 3.92 4.96 19.00
CA THR A 144 4.19 5.71 17.77
C THR A 144 4.50 7.17 18.06
N VAL A 145 3.70 7.85 18.89
CA VAL A 145 3.95 9.27 19.25
C VAL A 145 5.29 9.42 19.98
N ARG A 146 5.61 8.50 20.92
CA ARG A 146 6.91 8.50 21.59
C ARG A 146 8.06 8.30 20.62
N PHE A 147 7.95 7.33 19.73
CA PHE A 147 8.94 7.01 18.71
C PHE A 147 9.20 8.22 17.79
N ASP A 148 8.13 8.88 17.32
CA ASP A 148 8.25 10.04 16.45
C ASP A 148 8.85 11.27 17.16
N ARG A 149 8.50 11.48 18.43
CA ARG A 149 9.12 12.55 19.23
C ARG A 149 10.64 12.35 19.39
N GLU A 150 11.05 11.12 19.68
CA GLU A 150 12.46 10.75 19.78
C GLU A 150 13.18 10.90 18.43
N ALA A 151 12.54 10.46 17.34
CA ALA A 151 13.07 10.60 15.99
C ALA A 151 13.15 12.06 15.52
N ALA A 152 12.17 12.90 15.87
CA ALA A 152 12.16 14.32 15.52
C ALA A 152 13.37 15.09 16.10
N ALA A 153 13.83 14.71 17.30
CA ALA A 153 15.00 15.31 17.94
C ALA A 153 16.30 15.13 17.11
N THR A 154 16.37 14.10 16.29
CA THR A 154 17.56 13.79 15.45
C THR A 154 17.35 14.14 13.98
N SER A 155 16.15 13.89 13.45
CA SER A 155 15.84 14.10 12.02
C SER A 155 15.32 15.50 11.69
N GLY A 156 14.79 16.22 12.67
CA GLY A 156 14.18 17.54 12.51
C GLY A 156 12.79 17.52 11.84
N PHE A 157 12.29 16.39 11.37
CA PHE A 157 10.96 16.31 10.76
C PHE A 157 9.88 16.34 11.83
N ILE A 158 8.86 17.18 11.61
CA ILE A 158 7.68 17.27 12.46
C ILE A 158 6.40 17.03 11.66
N PRO A 159 5.37 16.38 12.24
CA PRO A 159 4.07 16.20 11.62
C PRO A 159 3.39 17.55 11.32
N VAL A 160 2.83 17.68 10.11
CA VAL A 160 2.13 18.91 9.70
C VAL A 160 0.69 18.65 9.25
N GLU A 161 0.41 17.48 8.69
CA GLU A 161 -0.92 17.17 8.17
C GLU A 161 -1.17 15.65 8.14
N CYS A 162 -2.46 15.24 8.11
CA CYS A 162 -2.87 13.84 8.03
C CYS A 162 -3.94 13.66 6.94
N GLU A 163 -4.00 12.46 6.34
CA GLU A 163 -5.01 12.04 5.36
C GLU A 163 -5.10 12.96 4.14
N ILE A 164 -3.97 13.08 3.44
CA ILE A 164 -3.78 14.04 2.34
C ILE A 164 -3.93 13.33 1.00
N ASP A 165 -4.83 13.83 0.16
CA ASP A 165 -4.94 13.37 -1.22
C ASP A 165 -3.74 13.87 -2.04
N ALA A 166 -3.02 12.94 -2.64
CA ALA A 166 -1.84 13.22 -3.46
C ALA A 166 -2.02 12.70 -4.88
N LYS A 167 -1.45 13.42 -5.84
CA LYS A 167 -1.47 13.07 -7.26
C LYS A 167 -0.05 13.10 -7.81
N GLY A 168 0.19 12.31 -8.84
CA GLY A 168 1.48 12.27 -9.50
C GLY A 168 1.34 11.76 -10.93
N VAL A 169 2.47 11.57 -11.56
CA VAL A 169 2.54 11.08 -12.94
C VAL A 169 3.62 10.02 -13.03
N LEU A 170 3.29 8.91 -13.67
CA LEU A 170 4.21 7.88 -14.06
C LEU A 170 4.37 7.89 -15.58
N GLN A 171 5.61 8.00 -16.07
CA GLN A 171 5.89 7.92 -17.50
C GLN A 171 5.78 6.47 -17.98
N ASP A 172 4.94 6.24 -18.98
CA ASP A 172 4.89 4.95 -19.67
C ASP A 172 6.04 4.87 -20.67
N GLY A 173 7.06 4.09 -20.31
CA GLY A 173 8.24 3.93 -21.19
C GLY A 173 7.96 3.21 -22.50
N THR A 174 6.78 2.61 -22.71
CA THR A 174 6.40 1.90 -23.93
C THR A 174 5.74 2.84 -24.93
N THR A 175 4.81 3.67 -24.47
CA THR A 175 4.06 4.59 -25.34
C THR A 175 4.55 6.02 -25.26
N GLY A 176 5.34 6.37 -24.24
CA GLY A 176 5.72 7.74 -23.92
C GLY A 176 4.60 8.55 -23.27
N ASP A 177 3.44 7.94 -23.03
CA ASP A 177 2.30 8.60 -22.39
C ASP A 177 2.54 8.79 -20.90
N ALA A 178 1.91 9.80 -20.34
CA ALA A 178 1.89 10.04 -18.90
C ALA A 178 0.64 9.43 -18.28
N ILE A 179 0.82 8.56 -17.29
CA ILE A 179 -0.29 7.94 -16.55
C ILE A 179 -0.42 8.61 -15.21
N GLY A 180 -1.61 9.15 -14.92
CA GLY A 180 -1.91 9.76 -13.64
C GLY A 180 -1.79 8.75 -12.50
N LEU A 181 -1.17 9.17 -11.41
CA LEU A 181 -1.16 8.47 -10.12
C LEU A 181 -2.08 9.19 -9.16
N ARG A 182 -2.75 8.43 -8.30
CA ARG A 182 -3.55 8.94 -7.21
C ARG A 182 -3.31 8.12 -5.96
N GLY A 183 -3.24 8.79 -4.84
CA GLY A 183 -3.07 8.14 -3.54
C GLY A 183 -3.53 9.04 -2.42
N ARG A 184 -3.57 8.48 -1.23
CA ARG A 184 -3.82 9.21 0.00
C ARG A 184 -2.71 8.86 0.97
N TRP A 185 -2.06 9.89 1.50
CA TRP A 185 -1.00 9.75 2.46
C TRP A 185 -1.59 9.80 3.88
N ASP A 186 -1.18 8.89 4.73
CA ASP A 186 -1.69 8.84 6.10
C ASP A 186 -1.21 10.07 6.90
N ARG A 187 0.06 10.49 6.70
CA ARG A 187 0.63 11.68 7.35
C ARG A 187 1.74 12.28 6.52
N LEU A 188 1.81 13.60 6.55
CA LEU A 188 2.89 14.40 6.01
C LEU A 188 3.68 15.03 7.14
N ASP A 189 5.00 14.89 7.08
CA ASP A 189 5.94 15.56 7.95
C ASP A 189 6.75 16.56 7.13
N ARG A 190 7.14 17.68 7.75
CA ARG A 190 7.98 18.72 7.15
C ARG A 190 9.19 18.99 8.03
N HIS A 191 10.34 19.19 7.40
CA HIS A 191 11.53 19.70 8.09
C HIS A 191 11.48 21.23 8.11
N PRO A 192 11.39 21.89 9.29
CA PRO A 192 11.12 23.33 9.39
C PRO A 192 12.15 24.21 8.70
N LEU A 193 13.43 23.81 8.72
CA LEU A 193 14.53 24.62 8.18
C LEU A 193 14.74 24.43 6.68
N SER A 194 14.64 23.18 6.16
CA SER A 194 14.89 22.89 4.74
C SER A 194 13.64 22.92 3.89
N GLY A 195 12.45 22.80 4.51
CA GLY A 195 11.18 22.61 3.79
C GLY A 195 10.98 21.20 3.23
N ALA A 196 11.97 20.31 3.40
CA ALA A 196 11.89 18.92 2.93
C ALA A 196 10.63 18.22 3.46
N LEU A 197 10.02 17.40 2.61
CA LEU A 197 8.81 16.63 2.94
C LEU A 197 9.12 15.16 3.11
N ARG A 198 8.46 14.56 4.10
CA ARG A 198 8.45 13.13 4.36
C ARG A 198 7.02 12.64 4.47
N VAL A 199 6.70 11.57 3.72
CA VAL A 199 5.39 10.90 3.80
C VAL A 199 5.50 9.72 4.74
N ILE A 200 4.52 9.57 5.62
CA ILE A 200 4.38 8.41 6.51
C ILE A 200 3.16 7.60 6.08
N ASP A 201 3.32 6.28 6.05
CA ASP A 201 2.25 5.32 5.81
C ASP A 201 2.30 4.23 6.89
N TYR A 202 1.23 4.04 7.63
CA TYR A 202 1.17 3.10 8.75
C TYR A 202 0.81 1.69 8.27
N LYS A 203 1.47 0.69 8.84
CA LYS A 203 1.25 -0.72 8.50
C LYS A 203 1.06 -1.57 9.75
N TYR A 204 -0.18 -1.90 10.09
CA TYR A 204 -0.45 -2.88 11.14
C TYR A 204 0.01 -4.27 10.72
N ARG A 205 0.77 -4.95 11.58
CA ARG A 205 1.27 -6.31 11.36
C ARG A 205 1.03 -7.17 12.60
N ALA A 206 0.20 -8.19 12.45
CA ALA A 206 -0.08 -9.13 13.53
C ALA A 206 1.12 -10.05 13.83
N ASN A 207 2.09 -10.13 12.94
CA ASN A 207 3.34 -10.89 13.10
C ASN A 207 4.55 -9.99 12.88
N ASP A 208 5.70 -10.37 13.43
CA ASP A 208 6.92 -9.54 13.46
C ASP A 208 7.74 -9.57 12.15
N ARG A 209 7.22 -10.17 11.07
CA ARG A 209 7.88 -10.20 9.78
C ARG A 209 7.54 -8.94 8.99
N VAL A 210 8.45 -7.98 9.02
CA VAL A 210 8.30 -6.70 8.34
C VAL A 210 9.55 -6.37 7.50
N GLU A 211 9.40 -5.48 6.54
CA GLU A 211 10.51 -4.88 5.81
C GLU A 211 11.12 -3.74 6.65
N ALA A 212 11.77 -4.10 7.77
CA ALA A 212 12.29 -3.13 8.75
C ALA A 212 13.60 -2.42 8.33
N LYS A 213 14.11 -2.69 7.13
CA LYS A 213 15.29 -2.03 6.59
C LYS A 213 14.98 -1.43 5.22
N ASP A 214 15.50 -0.24 4.97
CA ASP A 214 15.30 0.52 3.72
C ASP A 214 15.58 -0.33 2.48
N ARG A 215 16.66 -1.11 2.51
CA ARG A 215 16.97 -2.03 1.44
C ARG A 215 15.93 -3.14 1.23
N GLN A 216 15.30 -3.63 2.30
CA GLN A 216 14.23 -4.63 2.18
C GLN A 216 12.98 -3.99 1.57
N LEU A 217 12.67 -2.74 1.95
CA LEU A 217 11.55 -2.00 1.39
C LEU A 217 11.77 -1.70 -0.11
N LEU A 218 12.97 -1.26 -0.50
CA LEU A 218 13.35 -1.08 -1.90
C LEU A 218 13.27 -2.41 -2.68
N GLN A 219 13.76 -3.50 -2.09
CA GLN A 219 13.66 -4.84 -2.70
C GLN A 219 12.20 -5.27 -2.90
N ALA A 220 11.32 -4.98 -1.94
CA ALA A 220 9.90 -5.28 -2.04
C ALA A 220 9.22 -4.43 -3.13
N ALA A 221 9.62 -3.15 -3.29
CA ALA A 221 9.14 -2.29 -4.35
C ALA A 221 9.53 -2.81 -5.74
N VAL A 222 10.79 -3.14 -5.95
CA VAL A 222 11.30 -3.70 -7.22
C VAL A 222 10.58 -5.01 -7.58
N ARG A 223 10.22 -5.82 -6.58
CA ARG A 223 9.46 -7.08 -6.75
C ARG A 223 7.95 -6.90 -6.90
N ALA A 224 7.48 -5.67 -6.97
CA ALA A 224 6.05 -5.35 -6.98
C ALA A 224 5.25 -5.88 -5.77
N GLN A 225 5.92 -6.11 -4.65
CA GLN A 225 5.29 -6.55 -3.39
C GLN A 225 4.80 -5.37 -2.54
N ARG A 226 5.51 -4.23 -2.61
CA ARG A 226 5.23 -2.97 -1.92
C ARG A 226 5.52 -1.82 -2.86
N LEU A 227 4.52 -1.35 -3.60
CA LEU A 227 4.65 -0.28 -4.58
C LEU A 227 4.33 1.10 -4.01
N GLN A 228 3.58 1.15 -2.91
CA GLN A 228 3.19 2.41 -2.29
C GLN A 228 4.37 3.35 -2.04
N PRO A 229 5.50 2.94 -1.43
CA PRO A 229 6.59 3.87 -1.16
C PRO A 229 7.19 4.48 -2.42
N ALA A 230 7.42 3.63 -3.43
CA ALA A 230 7.99 4.07 -4.70
C ALA A 230 7.05 5.01 -5.47
N LEU A 231 5.75 4.72 -5.49
CA LEU A 231 4.77 5.53 -6.20
C LEU A 231 4.40 6.81 -5.43
N TYR A 232 4.34 6.76 -4.11
CA TYR A 232 4.14 7.97 -3.28
C TYR A 232 5.28 8.98 -3.46
N ALA A 233 6.51 8.52 -3.67
CA ALA A 233 7.65 9.39 -3.98
C ALA A 233 7.53 10.14 -5.31
N LEU A 234 6.62 9.71 -6.21
CA LEU A 234 6.31 10.39 -7.47
C LEU A 234 5.07 11.29 -7.39
N MET A 235 4.40 11.30 -6.24
CA MET A 235 3.21 12.12 -6.02
C MET A 235 3.57 13.42 -5.33
N ALA A 236 2.68 14.40 -5.46
CA ALA A 236 2.79 15.70 -4.82
C ALA A 236 1.43 16.16 -4.32
N VAL A 237 1.44 17.09 -3.39
CA VAL A 237 0.27 17.86 -2.98
C VAL A 237 0.31 19.25 -3.62
N ALA A 238 -0.87 19.75 -4.01
CA ALA A 238 -0.98 21.15 -4.45
C ALA A 238 -0.91 22.06 -3.22
N GLU A 239 0.00 23.01 -3.20
CA GLU A 239 -0.08 24.10 -2.23
C GLU A 239 -1.23 25.05 -2.61
N SER A 240 -1.83 25.69 -1.59
CA SER A 240 -3.01 26.55 -1.75
C SER A 240 -2.72 27.90 -2.40
N ASP A 241 -1.45 28.22 -2.70
CA ASP A 241 -1.05 29.47 -3.35
C ASP A 241 -0.87 29.31 -4.85
N GLU A 242 -1.37 30.28 -5.65
CA GLU A 242 -1.36 30.28 -7.13
C GLU A 242 0.06 30.28 -7.76
N GLN A 243 1.12 30.36 -6.97
CA GLN A 243 2.52 30.22 -7.38
C GLN A 243 3.16 28.91 -6.89
N ALA A 244 2.36 27.99 -6.39
CA ALA A 244 2.83 26.79 -5.70
C ALA A 244 3.48 25.81 -6.66
N HIS A 245 4.74 25.57 -6.41
CA HIS A 245 5.45 24.40 -6.95
C HIS A 245 4.87 23.17 -6.26
N SER A 246 4.46 22.16 -7.02
CA SER A 246 4.03 20.88 -6.45
C SER A 246 5.20 20.26 -5.69
N LEU A 247 5.07 20.17 -4.37
CA LEU A 247 6.13 19.65 -3.52
C LEU A 247 6.08 18.13 -3.48
N GLN A 248 7.13 17.49 -3.98
CA GLN A 248 7.32 16.04 -3.89
C GLN A 248 8.06 15.70 -2.60
N PRO A 249 7.74 14.56 -1.98
CA PRO A 249 8.47 14.10 -0.81
C PRO A 249 9.88 13.62 -1.19
N GLU A 250 10.86 13.95 -0.37
CA GLU A 250 12.21 13.39 -0.49
C GLU A 250 12.26 11.93 -0.01
N GLN A 251 11.34 11.57 0.89
CA GLN A 251 11.33 10.29 1.57
C GLN A 251 9.91 9.82 1.86
N VAL A 252 9.67 8.52 1.69
CA VAL A 252 8.46 7.84 2.11
C VAL A 252 8.81 6.78 3.14
N GLU A 253 8.18 6.79 4.29
CA GLU A 253 8.43 5.83 5.35
C GLU A 253 7.21 4.94 5.60
N PHE A 254 7.46 3.65 5.71
CA PHE A 254 6.53 2.72 6.33
C PHE A 254 6.82 2.64 7.82
N VAL A 255 5.80 2.93 8.61
CA VAL A 255 5.81 2.77 10.06
C VAL A 255 4.99 1.54 10.42
N TYR A 256 5.69 0.49 10.83
CA TYR A 256 5.08 -0.79 11.20
C TYR A 256 4.62 -0.76 12.65
N LEU A 257 3.35 -1.08 12.85
CA LEU A 257 2.69 -1.20 14.15
C LEU A 257 2.63 -2.68 14.52
N LEU A 258 3.41 -3.07 15.53
CA LEU A 258 3.65 -4.45 15.92
C LEU A 258 3.05 -4.72 17.31
N PRO A 259 1.83 -5.27 17.43
CA PRO A 259 1.15 -5.43 18.70
C PRO A 259 1.88 -6.38 19.68
N GLN A 260 2.70 -7.28 19.15
CA GLN A 260 3.49 -8.23 19.93
C GLN A 260 5.00 -7.99 19.78
N GLY A 261 5.40 -6.96 19.00
CA GLY A 261 6.80 -6.66 18.71
C GLY A 261 7.51 -5.95 19.86
N MET A 262 8.80 -6.18 19.95
CA MET A 262 9.71 -5.43 20.82
C MET A 262 10.93 -5.00 19.99
N PRO A 263 10.91 -3.78 19.45
CA PRO A 263 10.00 -2.65 19.73
C PRO A 263 8.61 -2.80 19.10
N ALA A 264 7.62 -2.11 19.66
CA ALA A 264 6.24 -2.09 19.14
C ALA A 264 6.10 -1.30 17.82
N VAL A 265 7.08 -0.49 17.47
CA VAL A 265 7.12 0.34 16.27
C VAL A 265 8.47 0.18 15.59
N GLU A 266 8.45 -0.15 14.31
CA GLU A 266 9.62 -0.18 13.43
C GLU A 266 9.37 0.67 12.20
N ARG A 267 10.44 1.12 11.53
CA ARG A 267 10.29 1.89 10.29
C ARG A 267 11.30 1.44 9.23
N ALA A 268 10.90 1.64 7.98
CA ALA A 268 11.76 1.56 6.82
C ALA A 268 11.47 2.70 5.86
N SER A 269 12.50 3.24 5.26
CA SER A 269 12.44 4.40 4.38
C SER A 269 12.69 4.02 2.93
N PHE A 270 12.00 4.73 2.04
CA PHE A 270 12.25 4.75 0.61
C PHE A 270 12.62 6.18 0.21
N ALA A 271 13.86 6.40 -0.20
CA ALA A 271 14.30 7.69 -0.69
C ALA A 271 13.81 7.92 -2.14
N ALA A 272 13.28 9.09 -2.44
CA ALA A 272 12.83 9.44 -3.80
C ALA A 272 13.96 9.33 -4.83
N SER A 273 15.22 9.57 -4.43
CA SER A 273 16.41 9.40 -5.25
C SER A 273 16.64 7.97 -5.77
N CYS A 274 15.97 6.96 -5.20
CA CYS A 274 16.00 5.59 -5.73
C CYS A 274 15.48 5.49 -7.17
N TRP A 275 14.62 6.42 -7.61
CA TRP A 275 14.14 6.48 -8.98
C TRP A 275 15.22 6.91 -9.98
N GLN A 276 16.15 7.78 -9.56
CA GLN A 276 17.27 8.23 -10.39
C GLN A 276 18.52 7.34 -10.24
N GLY A 277 18.54 6.50 -9.21
CA GLY A 277 19.66 5.60 -8.90
C GLY A 277 19.64 4.29 -9.71
N ALA A 278 20.54 3.38 -9.35
CA ALA A 278 20.70 2.06 -9.99
C ALA A 278 19.42 1.21 -10.01
N SER A 279 18.49 1.43 -9.07
CA SER A 279 17.22 0.72 -8.98
C SER A 279 16.10 1.32 -9.85
N GLY A 280 16.25 2.56 -10.34
CA GLY A 280 15.25 3.26 -11.15
C GLY A 280 14.82 2.48 -12.41
N PRO A 281 15.75 1.98 -13.23
CA PRO A 281 15.40 1.17 -14.39
C PRO A 281 14.61 -0.11 -14.05
N MET A 282 14.87 -0.71 -12.88
CA MET A 282 14.14 -1.90 -12.41
C MET A 282 12.72 -1.53 -11.99
N LEU A 283 12.56 -0.45 -11.24
CA LEU A 283 11.26 0.09 -10.85
C LEU A 283 10.43 0.43 -12.08
N SER A 284 10.99 1.18 -13.04
CA SER A 284 10.33 1.55 -14.29
C SER A 284 9.87 0.33 -15.09
N ARG A 285 10.76 -0.68 -15.27
CA ARG A 285 10.39 -1.93 -15.94
C ARG A 285 9.28 -2.67 -15.23
N THR A 286 9.29 -2.71 -13.90
CA THR A 286 8.24 -3.32 -13.10
C THR A 286 6.90 -2.62 -13.35
N MET A 287 6.87 -1.29 -13.30
CA MET A 287 5.64 -0.51 -13.55
C MET A 287 5.11 -0.72 -14.96
N GLN A 288 5.99 -0.68 -15.97
CA GLN A 288 5.62 -0.93 -17.37
C GLN A 288 4.95 -2.29 -17.54
N LEU A 289 5.55 -3.35 -17.00
CA LEU A 289 4.99 -4.69 -17.11
C LEU A 289 3.57 -4.78 -16.52
N LEU A 290 3.33 -4.15 -15.36
CA LEU A 290 2.02 -4.16 -14.71
C LEU A 290 1.00 -3.36 -15.53
N LEU A 291 1.36 -2.18 -15.98
CA LEU A 291 0.49 -1.31 -16.78
C LEU A 291 0.16 -1.94 -18.13
N ASP A 292 1.14 -2.50 -18.84
CA ASP A 292 0.94 -3.22 -20.08
C ASP A 292 0.03 -4.43 -19.90
N GLY A 293 0.15 -5.12 -18.78
CA GLY A 293 -0.72 -6.22 -18.44
C GLY A 293 -2.17 -5.79 -18.29
N ILE A 294 -2.42 -4.71 -17.56
CA ILE A 294 -3.76 -4.14 -17.35
C ILE A 294 -4.34 -3.63 -18.69
N ARG A 295 -3.55 -2.84 -19.42
CA ARG A 295 -3.93 -2.29 -20.73
C ARG A 295 -4.30 -3.37 -21.74
N SER A 296 -3.53 -4.47 -21.75
CA SER A 296 -3.75 -5.58 -22.67
C SER A 296 -4.78 -6.60 -22.16
N GLY A 297 -5.51 -6.32 -21.08
CA GLY A 297 -6.54 -7.22 -20.57
C GLY A 297 -6.02 -8.57 -20.06
N ARG A 298 -4.80 -8.62 -19.52
CA ARG A 298 -4.16 -9.86 -19.04
C ARG A 298 -4.50 -10.09 -17.58
N HIS A 299 -5.58 -10.81 -17.31
CA HIS A 299 -6.10 -11.05 -15.97
C HIS A 299 -6.03 -12.53 -15.55
N PHE A 300 -4.95 -13.20 -15.91
CA PHE A 300 -4.74 -14.60 -15.56
C PHE A 300 -4.53 -14.82 -14.06
N ILE A 301 -4.81 -16.05 -13.61
CA ILE A 301 -4.59 -16.45 -12.22
C ILE A 301 -3.09 -16.63 -11.95
N VAL A 302 -2.66 -16.29 -10.72
CA VAL A 302 -1.32 -16.60 -10.22
C VAL A 302 -1.47 -17.40 -8.94
N PRO A 303 -1.42 -18.74 -9.03
CA PRO A 303 -1.54 -19.59 -7.86
C PRO A 303 -0.34 -19.41 -6.93
N ASP A 304 -0.60 -18.92 -5.73
CA ASP A 304 0.37 -18.79 -4.64
C ASP A 304 -0.34 -19.24 -3.36
N ALA A 305 0.11 -20.33 -2.75
CA ALA A 305 -0.55 -20.93 -1.60
C ALA A 305 -0.75 -19.92 -0.46
N ALA A 306 0.27 -19.14 -0.12
CA ALA A 306 0.21 -18.19 0.96
C ALA A 306 -0.84 -17.09 0.75
N HIS A 307 -1.03 -16.64 -0.51
CA HIS A 307 -2.02 -15.64 -0.86
C HIS A 307 -3.41 -16.26 -1.09
N CYS A 308 -3.46 -17.42 -1.77
CA CYS A 308 -4.71 -18.06 -2.16
C CYS A 308 -5.57 -18.53 -0.99
N ASP A 309 -4.96 -18.85 0.15
CA ASP A 309 -5.65 -19.29 1.35
C ASP A 309 -6.51 -18.21 1.99
N TYR A 310 -6.14 -16.94 1.75
CA TYR A 310 -6.86 -15.75 2.27
C TYR A 310 -7.50 -14.90 1.16
N CYS A 311 -7.60 -15.44 -0.06
CA CYS A 311 -8.14 -14.69 -1.19
C CYS A 311 -9.66 -14.57 -1.11
N GLU A 312 -10.18 -13.36 -1.09
CA GLU A 312 -11.61 -13.03 -1.04
C GLU A 312 -12.40 -13.62 -2.23
N PHE A 313 -11.73 -13.82 -3.37
CA PHE A 313 -12.32 -14.35 -4.61
C PHE A 313 -12.00 -15.82 -4.84
N ALA A 314 -11.60 -16.56 -3.80
CA ALA A 314 -11.19 -17.97 -3.93
C ALA A 314 -12.30 -18.86 -4.51
N THR A 315 -13.58 -18.57 -4.21
CA THR A 315 -14.75 -19.32 -4.70
C THR A 315 -15.01 -19.14 -6.19
N ALA A 316 -14.70 -17.97 -6.75
CA ALA A 316 -14.84 -17.69 -8.17
C ALA A 316 -13.57 -18.05 -8.98
N CYS A 317 -12.47 -18.36 -8.30
CA CYS A 317 -11.17 -18.57 -8.91
C CYS A 317 -10.99 -20.01 -9.43
N ARG A 318 -10.48 -20.14 -10.65
CA ARG A 318 -10.15 -21.43 -11.28
C ARG A 318 -8.75 -21.94 -10.93
N LYS A 319 -8.23 -21.64 -9.75
CA LYS A 319 -6.85 -21.99 -9.31
C LYS A 319 -6.53 -23.49 -9.34
N ALA A 320 -7.55 -24.36 -9.35
CA ALA A 320 -7.38 -25.81 -9.44
C ALA A 320 -7.56 -26.37 -10.85
N HIS A 321 -7.89 -25.55 -11.87
CA HIS A 321 -8.17 -26.03 -13.22
C HIS A 321 -6.88 -26.39 -13.97
N GLN A 322 -6.59 -27.68 -14.06
CA GLN A 322 -5.32 -28.21 -14.58
C GLN A 322 -4.97 -27.74 -15.99
N PRO A 323 -5.90 -27.69 -16.98
CA PRO A 323 -5.57 -27.16 -18.30
C PRO A 323 -5.11 -25.73 -18.32
N SER A 324 -5.73 -24.84 -17.51
CA SER A 324 -5.29 -23.43 -17.36
C SER A 324 -3.91 -23.36 -16.72
N LEU A 325 -3.67 -24.11 -15.64
CA LEU A 325 -2.38 -24.17 -14.97
C LEU A 325 -1.25 -24.65 -15.89
N TRP A 326 -1.55 -25.63 -16.73
CA TRP A 326 -0.60 -26.16 -17.72
C TRP A 326 -0.21 -25.09 -18.76
N ARG A 327 -1.18 -24.32 -19.29
CA ARG A 327 -0.91 -23.21 -20.21
C ARG A 327 -0.15 -22.07 -19.53
N LEU A 328 -0.53 -21.69 -18.32
CA LEU A 328 0.11 -20.62 -17.55
C LEU A 328 1.58 -20.92 -17.26
N ARG A 329 1.92 -22.14 -16.85
CA ARG A 329 3.31 -22.54 -16.57
C ARG A 329 4.23 -22.43 -17.79
N ARG A 330 3.68 -22.43 -18.99
CA ARG A 330 4.42 -22.32 -20.26
C ARG A 330 4.29 -20.95 -20.93
N SER A 331 3.45 -20.09 -20.37
CA SER A 331 3.20 -18.76 -20.92
C SER A 331 4.34 -17.79 -20.61
N PRO A 332 4.94 -17.16 -21.63
CA PRO A 332 5.92 -16.08 -21.41
C PRO A 332 5.34 -14.90 -20.59
N LEU A 333 4.04 -14.63 -20.72
CA LEU A 333 3.36 -13.55 -20.00
C LEU A 333 3.34 -13.81 -18.48
N ALA A 334 2.99 -15.03 -18.08
CA ALA A 334 3.04 -15.44 -16.67
C ALA A 334 4.51 -15.51 -16.18
N GLY A 335 5.43 -15.97 -17.03
CA GLY A 335 6.87 -15.99 -16.77
C GLY A 335 7.45 -14.61 -16.52
N ALA A 336 7.03 -13.59 -17.29
CA ALA A 336 7.48 -12.21 -17.09
C ALA A 336 7.07 -11.64 -15.72
N LEU A 337 5.82 -11.86 -15.30
CA LEU A 337 5.37 -11.45 -13.96
C LEU A 337 6.11 -12.21 -12.85
N HIS A 338 6.37 -13.50 -13.04
CA HIS A 338 7.17 -14.29 -12.11
C HIS A 338 8.60 -13.78 -12.00
N ALA A 339 9.23 -13.40 -13.13
CA ALA A 339 10.59 -12.87 -13.16
C ALA A 339 10.73 -11.57 -12.35
N VAL A 340 9.73 -10.67 -12.38
CA VAL A 340 9.71 -9.47 -11.53
C VAL A 340 9.82 -9.84 -10.05
N ARG A 341 9.09 -10.84 -9.60
CA ARG A 341 9.11 -11.28 -8.19
C ARG A 341 10.45 -11.84 -7.73
N LEU A 342 11.30 -12.26 -8.66
CA LEU A 342 12.65 -12.81 -8.40
C LEU A 342 13.77 -11.77 -8.54
N GLN A 343 13.46 -10.53 -8.94
CA GLN A 343 14.45 -9.46 -9.07
C GLN A 343 15.23 -9.24 -7.76
N LYS A 344 16.48 -8.84 -7.88
CA LYS A 344 17.34 -8.54 -6.73
C LYS A 344 17.97 -7.17 -6.92
N VAL A 345 17.83 -6.31 -5.93
CA VAL A 345 18.56 -5.04 -5.85
C VAL A 345 20.04 -5.36 -5.66
N ALA A 346 20.92 -4.65 -6.38
CA ALA A 346 22.36 -4.81 -6.26
C ALA A 346 22.81 -4.68 -4.79
N ARG A 347 23.87 -5.38 -4.43
CA ARG A 347 24.56 -5.15 -3.16
C ARG A 347 25.52 -3.97 -3.41
N ASP A 348 25.30 -2.90 -2.67
CA ASP A 348 26.25 -1.80 -2.58
C ASP A 348 27.55 -2.28 -1.95
#